data_3d7f7475f4ccc9d98b26bfff0b9866ec
#
_entry.id   3d7f7475f4ccc9d98b26bfff0b9866ec
#
_cell.length_a   1.000
_cell.length_b   1.000
_cell.length_c   1.000
_cell.angle_alpha   90.00
_cell.angle_beta   90.00
_cell.angle_gamma   90.00
#
_symmetry.space_group_name_H-M   'P 1'
#
loop_
_entity.id
_entity.type
_entity.pdbx_description
1 polymer ?
#
loop_
_entity_poly.entity_id
_entity_poly.type
_entity_poly.pdbx_seq_one_letter_code
_entity_poly.pdbx_strand_id
1 'polypeptide(L)'
;MSDVWTPWDPEGSRPGDGPGQEGPDPEPIVRLVRIGFLFAGILVAAMVHAGLNRMGGERIRGGSLAVTATAAVLVVAILGLAAWALRPSRLLVVGKQALRTSDPRERWPRAERARAMGFRGLAMGWAGQAVLLGLVPATVGLVLQVIHGYAWELFAFAGLSVLAGLVFQREVSDAVRLAVNDPELRDSYGAG
;
A
#
# COMPACT_ATOMS: atom_id res chain seq x y z
N MET A 1 58.43 5.43 -30.86
CA MET A 1 57.24 5.60 -30.01
C MET A 1 56.30 6.48 -30.80
N SER A 2 55.37 5.90 -31.49
CA SER A 2 54.41 6.57 -32.36
C SER A 2 53.05 6.61 -31.63
N ASP A 3 52.69 7.79 -31.14
CA ASP A 3 51.37 8.05 -30.59
C ASP A 3 50.35 7.95 -31.73
N VAL A 4 49.60 6.86 -31.73
CA VAL A 4 48.44 6.69 -32.63
C VAL A 4 47.33 7.58 -32.10
N TRP A 5 47.20 8.74 -32.74
CA TRP A 5 46.07 9.65 -32.49
C TRP A 5 44.81 9.01 -33.03
N THR A 6 43.90 8.54 -32.15
CA THR A 6 42.56 8.10 -32.56
C THR A 6 41.69 9.33 -32.80
N PRO A 7 41.08 9.47 -34.00
CA PRO A 7 40.20 10.59 -34.27
C PRO A 7 39.03 10.57 -33.26
N TRP A 8 38.71 11.75 -32.71
CA TRP A 8 37.59 11.99 -31.85
C TRP A 8 36.32 11.56 -32.59
N ASP A 9 35.61 10.53 -32.06
CA ASP A 9 34.37 10.04 -32.60
C ASP A 9 33.22 10.87 -31.97
N PRO A 10 32.61 11.83 -32.72
CA PRO A 10 31.53 12.66 -32.23
C PRO A 10 30.21 11.88 -32.06
N GLU A 11 30.16 10.65 -32.57
CA GLU A 11 28.99 9.73 -32.41
C GLU A 11 29.22 8.69 -31.32
N GLY A 12 30.21 8.91 -30.43
CA GLY A 12 30.45 8.04 -29.28
C GLY A 12 29.15 7.82 -28.54
N SER A 13 28.51 6.71 -28.85
CA SER A 13 27.32 6.19 -28.23
C SER A 13 27.44 6.37 -26.72
N ARG A 14 26.59 7.18 -26.11
CA ARG A 14 26.56 7.32 -24.67
C ARG A 14 26.42 5.91 -24.11
N PRO A 15 27.25 5.49 -23.13
CA PRO A 15 27.04 4.20 -22.48
C PRO A 15 25.66 4.24 -21.83
N GLY A 16 24.68 3.64 -22.46
CA GLY A 16 23.27 3.65 -22.04
C GLY A 16 22.25 3.57 -23.17
N ASP A 17 22.63 3.90 -24.44
CA ASP A 17 21.71 3.85 -25.59
C ASP A 17 21.67 2.45 -26.26
N GLY A 18 21.92 1.39 -25.52
CA GLY A 18 21.65 0.02 -25.99
C GLY A 18 20.15 -0.17 -26.14
N PRO A 19 19.67 -0.76 -27.28
CA PRO A 19 18.25 -1.04 -27.46
C PRO A 19 17.79 -1.99 -26.35
N GLY A 20 16.93 -1.47 -25.43
CA GLY A 20 16.07 -2.32 -24.61
C GLY A 20 16.61 -2.75 -23.26
N GLN A 21 17.12 -1.85 -22.42
CA GLN A 21 16.94 -2.06 -21.00
C GLN A 21 15.50 -1.67 -20.64
N GLU A 22 14.53 -2.48 -21.12
CA GLU A 22 13.20 -2.47 -20.55
C GLU A 22 13.33 -2.72 -19.06
N GLY A 23 12.84 -1.77 -18.25
CA GLY A 23 12.83 -1.92 -16.79
C GLY A 23 12.08 -3.20 -16.42
N PRO A 24 12.27 -3.73 -15.21
CA PRO A 24 11.58 -4.94 -14.79
C PRO A 24 10.06 -4.75 -14.97
N ASP A 25 9.39 -5.78 -15.52
CA ASP A 25 7.93 -5.74 -15.73
C ASP A 25 7.21 -5.51 -14.38
N PRO A 26 6.43 -4.44 -14.22
CA PRO A 26 5.72 -4.14 -12.98
C PRO A 26 4.53 -5.09 -12.73
N GLU A 27 4.01 -5.77 -13.75
CA GLU A 27 2.78 -6.55 -13.66
C GLU A 27 2.82 -7.72 -12.65
N PRO A 28 3.92 -8.49 -12.50
CA PRO A 28 4.02 -9.51 -11.46
C PRO A 28 3.88 -8.93 -10.05
N ILE A 29 4.46 -7.74 -9.82
CA ILE A 29 4.43 -7.05 -8.51
C ILE A 29 3.03 -6.48 -8.26
N VAL A 30 2.43 -5.85 -9.26
CA VAL A 30 1.04 -5.35 -9.19
C VAL A 30 0.06 -6.50 -8.93
N ARG A 31 0.27 -7.66 -9.54
CA ARG A 31 -0.54 -8.86 -9.29
C ARG A 31 -0.43 -9.32 -7.83
N LEU A 32 0.75 -9.28 -7.25
CA LEU A 32 0.96 -9.59 -5.83
C LEU A 32 0.21 -8.61 -4.91
N VAL A 33 0.22 -7.31 -5.22
CA VAL A 33 -0.56 -6.30 -4.51
C VAL A 33 -2.06 -6.64 -4.57
N ARG A 34 -2.59 -6.97 -5.75
CA ARG A 34 -4.00 -7.35 -5.92
C ARG A 34 -4.38 -8.56 -5.08
N ILE A 35 -3.52 -9.59 -5.03
CA ILE A 35 -3.75 -10.77 -4.19
C ILE A 35 -3.84 -10.36 -2.71
N GLY A 36 -2.96 -9.47 -2.22
CA GLY A 36 -3.04 -8.95 -0.85
C GLY A 36 -4.39 -8.29 -0.53
N PHE A 37 -4.93 -7.49 -1.45
CA PHE A 37 -6.25 -6.87 -1.27
C PHE A 37 -7.41 -7.87 -1.37
N LEU A 38 -7.30 -8.95 -2.16
CA LEU A 38 -8.28 -10.03 -2.15
C LEU A 38 -8.35 -10.72 -0.78
N PHE A 39 -7.21 -10.99 -0.14
CA PHE A 39 -7.18 -11.50 1.23
C PHE A 39 -7.82 -10.54 2.22
N ALA A 40 -7.60 -9.23 2.08
CA ALA A 40 -8.29 -8.23 2.90
C ALA A 40 -9.81 -8.28 2.71
N GLY A 41 -10.29 -8.44 1.49
CA GLY A 41 -11.72 -8.63 1.20
C GLY A 41 -12.31 -9.87 1.86
N ILE A 42 -11.59 -11.00 1.83
CA ILE A 42 -11.99 -12.23 2.53
C ILE A 42 -12.07 -11.99 4.05
N LEU A 43 -11.09 -11.24 4.61
CA LEU A 43 -11.10 -10.91 6.03
C LEU A 43 -12.30 -10.04 6.42
N VAL A 44 -12.65 -9.04 5.61
CA VAL A 44 -13.86 -8.23 5.80
C VAL A 44 -15.11 -9.12 5.77
N ALA A 45 -15.22 -10.04 4.81
CA ALA A 45 -16.33 -10.98 4.71
C ALA A 45 -16.42 -11.89 5.96
N ALA A 46 -15.28 -12.36 6.47
CA ALA A 46 -15.21 -13.14 7.70
C ALA A 46 -15.65 -12.33 8.93
N MET A 47 -15.27 -11.05 9.03
CA MET A 47 -15.72 -10.14 10.09
C MET A 47 -17.24 -9.94 10.04
N VAL A 48 -17.83 -9.74 8.85
CA VAL A 48 -19.27 -9.62 8.66
C VAL A 48 -19.96 -10.91 9.10
N HIS A 49 -19.48 -12.06 8.67
CA HIS A 49 -20.03 -13.36 9.05
C HIS A 49 -19.97 -13.59 10.57
N ALA A 50 -18.83 -13.31 11.21
CA ALA A 50 -18.68 -13.42 12.65
C ALA A 50 -19.60 -12.48 13.42
N GLY A 51 -19.79 -11.25 12.92
CA GLY A 51 -20.72 -10.29 13.49
C GLY A 51 -22.18 -10.77 13.40
N LEU A 52 -22.58 -11.29 12.25
CA LEU A 52 -23.93 -11.83 12.06
C LEU A 52 -24.22 -13.00 12.98
N ASN A 53 -23.29 -13.91 13.19
CA ASN A 53 -23.45 -15.06 14.08
C ASN A 53 -23.61 -14.69 15.57
N ARG A 54 -23.16 -13.48 15.96
CA ARG A 54 -23.30 -12.97 17.34
C ARG A 54 -24.64 -12.27 17.60
N MET A 55 -25.51 -12.09 16.61
CA MET A 55 -26.77 -11.40 16.76
C MET A 55 -27.78 -12.11 17.70
N GLY A 56 -27.54 -13.37 18.07
CA GLY A 56 -28.37 -14.13 19.04
C GLY A 56 -28.06 -13.88 20.51
N GLY A 57 -27.02 -13.09 20.85
CA GLY A 57 -26.60 -12.80 22.21
C GLY A 57 -27.34 -11.65 22.86
N GLU A 58 -27.17 -11.48 24.20
CA GLU A 58 -27.70 -10.35 24.95
C GLU A 58 -27.22 -9.02 24.35
N ARG A 59 -28.16 -8.18 23.97
CA ARG A 59 -27.92 -6.87 23.41
C ARG A 59 -27.72 -5.87 24.53
N ILE A 60 -26.58 -5.15 24.51
CA ILE A 60 -26.41 -3.95 25.32
C ILE A 60 -27.22 -2.86 24.61
N ARG A 61 -28.51 -2.74 25.00
CA ARG A 61 -29.41 -1.73 24.47
C ARG A 61 -29.03 -0.37 25.03
N GLY A 62 -28.51 0.52 24.19
CA GLY A 62 -28.18 1.88 24.60
C GLY A 62 -27.27 2.67 23.64
N GLY A 63 -27.06 2.17 22.42
CA GLY A 63 -26.25 2.90 21.42
C GLY A 63 -26.94 4.18 20.96
N SER A 64 -26.27 5.31 21.16
CA SER A 64 -26.74 6.60 20.68
C SER A 64 -26.29 6.75 19.20
N LEU A 65 -27.21 7.18 18.34
CA LEU A 65 -26.94 7.52 16.94
C LEU A 65 -25.76 8.53 16.82
N ALA A 66 -25.57 9.37 17.85
CA ALA A 66 -24.46 10.30 17.93
C ALA A 66 -23.10 9.59 17.99
N VAL A 67 -22.97 8.46 18.67
CA VAL A 67 -21.71 7.68 18.74
C VAL A 67 -21.40 7.10 17.38
N THR A 68 -22.39 6.53 16.70
CA THR A 68 -22.19 6.00 15.32
C THR A 68 -21.81 7.11 14.34
N ALA A 69 -22.48 8.27 14.41
CA ALA A 69 -22.17 9.42 13.57
C ALA A 69 -20.73 9.94 13.83
N THR A 70 -20.33 10.05 15.08
CA THR A 70 -18.97 10.46 15.45
C THR A 70 -17.93 9.46 14.94
N ALA A 71 -18.18 8.16 15.12
CA ALA A 71 -17.32 7.10 14.60
C ALA A 71 -17.18 7.16 13.06
N ALA A 72 -18.31 7.40 12.35
CA ALA A 72 -18.32 7.54 10.90
C ALA A 72 -17.48 8.74 10.45
N VAL A 73 -17.60 9.90 11.08
CA VAL A 73 -16.80 11.08 10.77
C VAL A 73 -15.31 10.81 10.98
N LEU A 74 -14.94 10.20 12.09
CA LEU A 74 -13.54 9.84 12.38
C LEU A 74 -12.99 8.85 11.35
N VAL A 75 -13.75 7.82 11.00
CA VAL A 75 -13.35 6.84 9.98
C VAL A 75 -13.15 7.50 8.63
N VAL A 76 -14.06 8.37 8.19
CA VAL A 76 -13.94 9.11 6.93
C VAL A 76 -12.71 10.02 6.96
N ALA A 77 -12.43 10.71 8.06
CA ALA A 77 -11.25 11.54 8.22
C ALA A 77 -9.95 10.70 8.13
N ILE A 78 -9.91 9.54 8.80
CA ILE A 78 -8.77 8.61 8.74
C ILE A 78 -8.57 8.10 7.30
N LEU A 79 -9.63 7.69 6.62
CA LEU A 79 -9.56 7.23 5.23
C LEU A 79 -9.09 8.34 4.27
N GLY A 80 -9.55 9.58 4.49
CA GLY A 80 -9.10 10.75 3.72
C GLY A 80 -7.61 11.02 3.89
N LEU A 81 -7.12 10.99 5.13
CA LEU A 81 -5.69 11.12 5.44
C LEU A 81 -4.88 9.96 4.86
N ALA A 82 -5.40 8.72 4.94
CA ALA A 82 -4.78 7.54 4.37
C ALA A 82 -4.69 7.64 2.84
N ALA A 83 -5.76 8.01 2.17
CA ALA A 83 -5.77 8.22 0.72
C ALA A 83 -4.77 9.31 0.29
N TRP A 84 -4.65 10.39 1.07
CA TRP A 84 -3.65 11.42 0.82
C TRP A 84 -2.22 10.94 1.04
N ALA A 85 -1.97 10.13 2.08
CA ALA A 85 -0.65 9.57 2.38
C ALA A 85 -0.22 8.50 1.36
N LEU A 86 -1.18 7.71 0.85
CA LEU A 86 -0.96 6.63 -0.11
C LEU A 86 -0.90 7.12 -1.57
N ARG A 87 -0.99 8.44 -1.83
CA ARG A 87 -0.80 8.98 -3.18
C ARG A 87 0.53 8.51 -3.78
N PRO A 88 0.58 8.11 -5.05
CA PRO A 88 1.76 7.56 -5.70
C PRO A 88 2.99 8.46 -5.55
N SER A 89 2.82 9.78 -5.73
CA SER A 89 3.90 10.77 -5.56
C SER A 89 4.51 10.78 -4.16
N ARG A 90 3.69 10.58 -3.12
CA ARG A 90 4.16 10.53 -1.73
C ARG A 90 4.85 9.22 -1.40
N LEU A 91 4.29 8.11 -1.86
CA LEU A 91 4.90 6.79 -1.68
C LEU A 91 6.28 6.74 -2.34
N LEU A 92 6.46 7.36 -3.52
CA LEU A 92 7.76 7.50 -4.16
C LEU A 92 8.75 8.31 -3.31
N VAL A 93 8.31 9.45 -2.76
CA VAL A 93 9.17 10.27 -1.88
C VAL A 93 9.61 9.46 -0.65
N VAL A 94 8.68 8.74 -0.02
CA VAL A 94 8.99 7.87 1.13
C VAL A 94 9.96 6.76 0.73
N GLY A 95 9.76 6.13 -0.44
CA GLY A 95 10.67 5.12 -0.99
C GLY A 95 12.09 5.68 -1.20
N LYS A 96 12.21 6.85 -1.80
CA LYS A 96 13.51 7.55 -1.99
C LYS A 96 14.15 7.97 -0.67
N GLN A 97 13.36 8.48 0.26
CA GLN A 97 13.86 8.87 1.58
C GLN A 97 14.40 7.66 2.35
N ALA A 98 13.74 6.52 2.26
CA ALA A 98 14.23 5.27 2.87
C ALA A 98 15.59 4.82 2.32
N LEU A 99 15.90 5.16 1.04
CA LEU A 99 17.22 4.91 0.46
C LEU A 99 18.30 5.86 0.97
N ARG A 100 17.93 7.13 1.17
CA ARG A 100 18.86 8.21 1.58
C ARG A 100 19.21 8.16 3.05
N THR A 101 18.39 7.52 3.88
CA THR A 101 18.69 7.30 5.31
C THR A 101 19.84 6.30 5.44
N SER A 102 21.07 6.83 5.36
CA SER A 102 22.30 6.03 5.23
C SER A 102 22.90 5.62 6.56
N ASP A 103 22.35 6.02 7.72
CA ASP A 103 22.91 5.66 9.00
C ASP A 103 22.62 4.19 9.33
N PRO A 104 23.66 3.32 9.41
CA PRO A 104 23.49 1.91 9.77
C PRO A 104 22.86 1.70 11.17
N ARG A 105 22.96 2.71 12.05
CA ARG A 105 22.42 2.64 13.42
C ARG A 105 20.92 2.91 13.48
N GLU A 106 20.40 3.68 12.49
CA GLU A 106 18.96 3.97 12.33
C GLU A 106 18.27 2.98 11.38
N ARG A 107 19.03 2.10 10.72
CA ARG A 107 18.48 1.08 9.83
C ARG A 107 17.65 0.10 10.60
N TRP A 108 16.35 0.27 10.54
CA TRP A 108 15.43 -0.72 11.06
C TRP A 108 15.68 -2.07 10.33
N PRO A 109 15.74 -3.21 11.07
CA PRO A 109 15.91 -4.53 10.44
C PRO A 109 14.90 -4.84 9.33
N ARG A 110 13.74 -4.14 9.35
CA ARG A 110 12.71 -4.21 8.31
C ARG A 110 13.13 -3.54 7.00
N ALA A 111 13.88 -2.43 7.05
CA ALA A 111 14.35 -1.74 5.86
C ALA A 111 15.43 -2.55 5.11
N GLU A 112 16.29 -3.26 5.82
CA GLU A 112 17.27 -4.15 5.20
C GLU A 112 16.60 -5.36 4.52
N ARG A 113 15.58 -5.94 5.17
CA ARG A 113 14.77 -7.00 4.54
C ARG A 113 14.00 -6.51 3.32
N ALA A 114 13.45 -5.31 3.37
CA ALA A 114 12.77 -4.70 2.22
C ALA A 114 13.73 -4.47 1.06
N ARG A 115 14.97 -4.03 1.34
CA ARG A 115 16.03 -3.90 0.31
C ARG A 115 16.43 -5.26 -0.27
N ALA A 116 16.60 -6.27 0.57
CA ALA A 116 16.92 -7.62 0.12
C ALA A 116 15.82 -8.26 -0.76
N MET A 117 14.57 -7.82 -0.62
CA MET A 117 13.45 -8.26 -1.44
C MET A 117 13.20 -7.36 -2.67
N GLY A 118 14.01 -6.29 -2.85
CA GLY A 118 13.89 -5.37 -3.98
C GLY A 118 12.51 -4.69 -4.06
N PHE A 119 12.03 -4.42 -5.26
CA PHE A 119 10.70 -3.83 -5.51
C PHE A 119 9.55 -4.59 -4.88
N ARG A 120 9.64 -5.92 -4.76
CA ARG A 120 8.61 -6.74 -4.10
C ARG A 120 8.47 -6.37 -2.64
N GLY A 121 9.59 -6.17 -1.93
CA GLY A 121 9.57 -5.75 -0.54
C GLY A 121 8.95 -4.37 -0.34
N LEU A 122 9.27 -3.41 -1.20
CA LEU A 122 8.71 -2.07 -1.20
C LEU A 122 7.19 -2.11 -1.43
N ALA A 123 6.75 -2.82 -2.47
CA ALA A 123 5.35 -2.97 -2.82
C ALA A 123 4.55 -3.69 -1.71
N MET A 124 5.11 -4.75 -1.11
CA MET A 124 4.48 -5.45 0.02
C MET A 124 4.35 -4.55 1.25
N GLY A 125 5.35 -3.69 1.52
CA GLY A 125 5.28 -2.69 2.59
C GLY A 125 4.13 -1.71 2.39
N TRP A 126 4.02 -1.12 1.21
CA TRP A 126 2.94 -0.20 0.85
C TRP A 126 1.56 -0.88 0.85
N ALA A 127 1.46 -2.08 0.26
CA ALA A 127 0.23 -2.86 0.25
C ALA A 127 -0.21 -3.24 1.66
N GLY A 128 0.72 -3.67 2.52
CA GLY A 128 0.42 -4.02 3.92
C GLY A 128 -0.14 -2.83 4.70
N GLN A 129 0.46 -1.64 4.57
CA GLN A 129 -0.06 -0.41 5.19
C GLN A 129 -1.45 -0.06 4.66
N ALA A 130 -1.65 -0.12 3.35
CA ALA A 130 -2.92 0.18 2.71
C ALA A 130 -4.03 -0.80 3.13
N VAL A 131 -3.72 -2.09 3.24
CA VAL A 131 -4.65 -3.13 3.73
C VAL A 131 -5.05 -2.86 5.18
N LEU A 132 -4.08 -2.60 6.06
CA LEU A 132 -4.36 -2.30 7.47
C LEU A 132 -5.28 -1.07 7.61
N LEU A 133 -5.00 0.01 6.88
CA LEU A 133 -5.84 1.21 6.88
C LEU A 133 -7.22 0.94 6.27
N GLY A 134 -7.32 0.12 5.23
CA GLY A 134 -8.57 -0.28 4.62
C GLY A 134 -9.47 -1.14 5.51
N LEU A 135 -8.90 -1.87 6.49
CA LEU A 135 -9.65 -2.70 7.43
C LEU A 135 -10.22 -1.90 8.62
N VAL A 136 -9.73 -0.69 8.88
CA VAL A 136 -10.18 0.14 10.01
C VAL A 136 -11.71 0.30 10.05
N PRO A 137 -12.42 0.64 8.95
CA PRO A 137 -13.88 0.78 9.01
C PRO A 137 -14.58 -0.51 9.43
N ALA A 138 -14.23 -1.67 8.83
CA ALA A 138 -14.85 -2.94 9.17
C ALA A 138 -14.66 -3.30 10.64
N THR A 139 -13.49 -3.02 11.20
CA THR A 139 -13.20 -3.23 12.63
C THR A 139 -14.09 -2.33 13.50
N VAL A 140 -14.22 -1.04 13.14
CA VAL A 140 -15.10 -0.11 13.84
C VAL A 140 -16.56 -0.57 13.75
N GLY A 141 -17.02 -0.97 12.55
CA GLY A 141 -18.38 -1.49 12.37
C GLY A 141 -18.69 -2.73 13.22
N LEU A 142 -17.71 -3.64 13.32
CA LEU A 142 -17.83 -4.83 14.17
C LEU A 142 -17.95 -4.46 15.66
N VAL A 143 -17.13 -3.51 16.12
CA VAL A 143 -17.16 -3.03 17.52
C VAL A 143 -18.52 -2.34 17.82
N LEU A 144 -18.97 -1.45 16.93
CA LEU A 144 -20.26 -0.78 17.09
C LEU A 144 -21.42 -1.78 17.11
N GLN A 145 -21.40 -2.77 16.23
CA GLN A 145 -22.43 -3.83 16.23
C GLN A 145 -22.43 -4.62 17.54
N VAL A 146 -21.27 -4.93 18.11
CA VAL A 146 -21.22 -5.64 19.42
C VAL A 146 -21.80 -4.78 20.54
N ILE A 147 -21.55 -3.45 20.49
CA ILE A 147 -22.06 -2.52 21.52
C ILE A 147 -23.55 -2.22 21.34
N HIS A 148 -23.96 -1.88 20.11
CA HIS A 148 -25.30 -1.39 19.83
C HIS A 148 -26.29 -2.49 19.39
N GLY A 149 -25.77 -3.59 18.82
CA GLY A 149 -26.58 -4.70 18.28
C GLY A 149 -27.20 -4.40 16.91
N TYR A 150 -26.80 -3.33 16.22
CA TYR A 150 -27.36 -2.96 14.91
C TYR A 150 -26.54 -3.54 13.76
N ALA A 151 -27.14 -4.45 12.99
CA ALA A 151 -26.48 -5.06 11.82
C ALA A 151 -26.10 -4.06 10.73
N TRP A 152 -26.89 -3.00 10.56
CA TRP A 152 -26.64 -2.00 9.51
C TRP A 152 -25.30 -1.27 9.71
N GLU A 153 -24.86 -1.06 10.97
CA GLU A 153 -23.57 -0.46 11.27
C GLU A 153 -22.42 -1.30 10.71
N LEU A 154 -22.46 -2.62 10.95
CA LEU A 154 -21.48 -3.54 10.40
C LEU A 154 -21.43 -3.49 8.87
N PHE A 155 -22.60 -3.55 8.21
CA PHE A 155 -22.65 -3.51 6.74
C PHE A 155 -22.19 -2.19 6.17
N ALA A 156 -22.57 -1.06 6.78
CA ALA A 156 -22.15 0.26 6.32
C ALA A 156 -20.63 0.42 6.39
N PHE A 157 -20.03 0.06 7.52
CA PHE A 157 -18.57 0.18 7.70
C PHE A 157 -17.79 -0.89 6.91
N ALA A 158 -18.32 -2.09 6.72
CA ALA A 158 -17.75 -3.09 5.83
C ALA A 158 -17.74 -2.60 4.38
N GLY A 159 -18.83 -1.97 3.93
CA GLY A 159 -18.90 -1.32 2.61
C GLY A 159 -17.84 -0.23 2.43
N LEU A 160 -17.63 0.62 3.45
CA LEU A 160 -16.54 1.62 3.45
C LEU A 160 -15.16 0.96 3.37
N SER A 161 -14.94 -0.17 4.05
CA SER A 161 -13.67 -0.92 3.94
C SER A 161 -13.42 -1.43 2.53
N VAL A 162 -14.43 -1.96 1.87
CA VAL A 162 -14.32 -2.44 0.49
C VAL A 162 -13.98 -1.28 -0.45
N LEU A 163 -14.70 -0.15 -0.35
CA LEU A 163 -14.45 1.04 -1.17
C LEU A 163 -13.04 1.59 -0.93
N ALA A 164 -12.61 1.71 0.33
CA ALA A 164 -11.26 2.14 0.68
C ALA A 164 -10.21 1.17 0.11
N GLY A 165 -10.44 -0.14 0.21
CA GLY A 165 -9.57 -1.16 -0.36
C GLY A 165 -9.38 -1.01 -1.86
N LEU A 166 -10.47 -0.75 -2.61
CA LEU A 166 -10.39 -0.53 -4.07
C LEU A 166 -9.57 0.73 -4.42
N VAL A 167 -9.81 1.84 -3.70
CA VAL A 167 -9.04 3.08 -3.90
C VAL A 167 -7.57 2.86 -3.58
N PHE A 168 -7.25 2.29 -2.42
CA PHE A 168 -5.88 2.07 -1.99
C PHE A 168 -5.13 1.06 -2.87
N GLN A 169 -5.81 0.02 -3.36
CA GLN A 169 -5.24 -0.91 -4.32
C GLN A 169 -4.79 -0.20 -5.59
N ARG A 170 -5.60 0.73 -6.12
CA ARG A 170 -5.27 1.53 -7.29
C ARG A 170 -4.05 2.41 -7.02
N GLU A 171 -4.07 3.19 -5.93
CA GLU A 171 -2.99 4.12 -5.58
C GLU A 171 -1.65 3.37 -5.39
N VAL A 172 -1.66 2.24 -4.69
CA VAL A 172 -0.45 1.42 -4.50
C VAL A 172 0.02 0.80 -5.81
N SER A 173 -0.89 0.32 -6.66
CA SER A 173 -0.53 -0.24 -7.98
C SER A 173 0.11 0.81 -8.89
N ASP A 174 -0.44 2.03 -8.90
CA ASP A 174 0.11 3.14 -9.66
C ASP A 174 1.47 3.59 -9.09
N ALA A 175 1.63 3.60 -7.77
CA ALA A 175 2.91 3.88 -7.12
C ALA A 175 4.00 2.85 -7.50
N VAL A 176 3.65 1.56 -7.56
CA VAL A 176 4.57 0.49 -7.96
C VAL A 176 5.01 0.67 -9.41
N ARG A 177 4.07 0.97 -10.32
CA ARG A 177 4.39 1.21 -11.73
C ARG A 177 5.32 2.41 -11.90
N LEU A 178 5.08 3.50 -11.16
CA LEU A 178 5.95 4.67 -11.18
C LEU A 178 7.32 4.38 -10.57
N ALA A 179 7.39 3.60 -9.48
CA ALA A 179 8.63 3.24 -8.81
C ALA A 179 9.56 2.40 -9.70
N VAL A 180 9.00 1.45 -10.47
CA VAL A 180 9.78 0.62 -11.40
C VAL A 180 10.37 1.45 -12.54
N ASN A 181 9.70 2.52 -12.94
CA ASN A 181 10.17 3.44 -14.00
C ASN A 181 11.06 4.57 -13.47
N ASP A 182 11.19 4.73 -12.16
CA ASP A 182 12.05 5.76 -11.56
C ASP A 182 13.51 5.28 -11.52
N PRO A 183 14.46 6.00 -12.15
CA PRO A 183 15.84 5.54 -12.27
C PRO A 183 16.52 5.37 -10.90
N GLU A 184 16.29 6.30 -9.94
CA GLU A 184 16.90 6.23 -8.61
C GLU A 184 16.45 4.98 -7.82
N LEU A 185 15.17 4.63 -7.93
CA LEU A 185 14.61 3.45 -7.28
C LEU A 185 15.00 2.17 -8.03
N ARG A 186 15.06 2.21 -9.37
CA ARG A 186 15.45 1.06 -10.19
C ARG A 186 16.89 0.63 -9.90
N ASP A 187 17.81 1.57 -9.84
CA ASP A 187 19.23 1.27 -9.58
C ASP A 187 19.46 0.71 -8.17
N SER A 188 18.59 1.10 -7.23
CA SER A 188 18.71 0.69 -5.82
C SER A 188 17.98 -0.59 -5.47
N TYR A 189 16.85 -0.89 -6.13
CA TYR A 189 16.00 -2.04 -5.85
C TYR A 189 15.95 -3.09 -6.97
N GLY A 190 16.43 -2.74 -8.18
CA GLY A 190 16.38 -3.61 -9.36
C GLY A 190 17.52 -4.62 -9.44
N ALA A 191 18.54 -4.51 -8.60
CA ALA A 191 19.73 -5.38 -8.60
C ALA A 191 19.54 -6.70 -7.82
N GLY A 192 18.30 -7.05 -7.46
CA GLY A 192 17.95 -8.27 -6.72
C GLY A 192 17.22 -9.30 -7.55
#